data_3979c52f7d8335818784a6a9a99be4bd
#
_entry.id   3979c52f7d8335818784a6a9a99be4bd
#
_cell.length_a   1.000
_cell.length_b   1.000
_cell.length_c   1.000
_cell.angle_alpha   90.00
_cell.angle_beta   90.00
_cell.angle_gamma   90.00
#
_symmetry.space_group_name_H-M   'P 1'
#
loop_
_entity.id
_entity.type
_entity.pdbx_description
1 polymer ?
#
loop_
_entity_poly.entity_id
_entity_poly.type
_entity_poly.pdbx_seq_one_letter_code
_entity_poly.pdbx_strand_id
1 'polypeptide(L)'
;MADYNFKEVEPKWQKYWDENSVFKVAIDIEKPKYYCLDMFPYPSGAGLHVGHPLGYIATDIISRYKRLKGFNVLHPMGFDSFGLPAEQYAIQTGQHPSITTHNNIIRYKEQLKSLGFSYDWSRELRTSDPSFYRWTQWIFKLLYNSWY
;
A
#
# COMPACT_ATOMS: atom_id res chain seq x y z
N MET A 1 31.92 -17.74 10.07
CA MET A 1 30.79 -16.76 10.16
C MET A 1 29.55 -17.62 10.17
N ALA A 2 28.59 -17.35 11.09
CA ALA A 2 27.32 -18.05 11.04
C ALA A 2 26.58 -17.60 9.78
N ASP A 3 26.13 -18.56 8.98
CA ASP A 3 25.34 -18.26 7.78
C ASP A 3 24.03 -17.56 8.17
N TYR A 4 23.66 -16.53 7.42
CA TYR A 4 22.39 -15.83 7.62
C TYR A 4 21.22 -16.75 7.28
N ASN A 5 20.54 -17.26 8.31
CA ASN A 5 19.35 -18.09 8.14
C ASN A 5 18.10 -17.24 7.92
N PHE A 6 17.86 -16.83 6.68
CA PHE A 6 16.71 -15.97 6.34
C PHE A 6 15.36 -16.60 6.68
N LYS A 7 15.23 -17.94 6.62
CA LYS A 7 13.98 -18.65 6.95
C LYS A 7 13.56 -18.51 8.41
N GLU A 8 14.50 -18.24 9.30
CA GLU A 8 14.24 -18.02 10.73
C GLU A 8 14.19 -16.53 11.07
N VAL A 9 15.12 -15.76 10.53
CA VAL A 9 15.32 -14.35 10.88
C VAL A 9 14.20 -13.46 10.31
N GLU A 10 13.88 -13.64 9.04
CA GLU A 10 12.89 -12.76 8.38
C GLU A 10 11.48 -12.91 8.96
N PRO A 11 10.90 -14.11 9.10
CA PRO A 11 9.57 -14.26 9.69
C PRO A 11 9.50 -13.76 11.14
N LYS A 12 10.57 -13.95 11.92
CA LYS A 12 10.68 -13.45 13.29
C LYS A 12 10.52 -11.93 13.35
N TRP A 13 11.25 -11.20 12.49
CA TRP A 13 11.23 -9.75 12.50
C TRP A 13 9.96 -9.17 11.86
N GLN A 14 9.45 -9.79 10.79
CA GLN A 14 8.18 -9.39 10.19
C GLN A 14 7.03 -9.52 11.19
N LYS A 15 6.98 -10.62 11.94
CA LYS A 15 6.01 -10.81 13.02
C LYS A 15 6.16 -9.74 14.11
N TYR A 16 7.38 -9.46 14.56
CA TYR A 16 7.66 -8.43 15.56
C TYR A 16 7.17 -7.06 15.09
N TRP A 17 7.45 -6.68 13.84
CA TRP A 17 7.03 -5.39 13.29
C TRP A 17 5.51 -5.25 13.21
N ASP A 18 4.82 -6.32 12.85
CA ASP A 18 3.35 -6.36 12.74
C ASP A 18 2.70 -6.24 14.13
N GLU A 19 3.13 -7.06 15.08
CA GLU A 19 2.60 -7.10 16.45
C GLU A 19 2.83 -5.79 17.21
N ASN A 20 3.97 -5.14 16.98
CA ASN A 20 4.34 -3.89 17.66
C ASN A 20 4.02 -2.64 16.84
N SER A 21 3.44 -2.78 15.66
CA SER A 21 3.11 -1.65 14.77
C SER A 21 4.30 -0.69 14.56
N VAL A 22 5.49 -1.24 14.34
CA VAL A 22 6.78 -0.50 14.36
C VAL A 22 6.83 0.65 13.36
N PHE A 23 6.13 0.51 12.23
CA PHE A 23 6.12 1.51 11.17
C PHE A 23 4.92 2.46 11.20
N LYS A 24 4.03 2.28 12.18
CA LYS A 24 2.90 3.19 12.38
C LYS A 24 3.40 4.58 12.77
N VAL A 25 2.92 5.60 12.05
CA VAL A 25 3.27 6.99 12.32
C VAL A 25 2.16 7.70 13.07
N ALA A 26 2.52 8.44 14.10
CA ALA A 26 1.66 9.41 14.77
C ALA A 26 2.10 10.84 14.43
N ILE A 27 1.22 11.81 14.65
CA ILE A 27 1.59 13.22 14.53
C ILE A 27 2.58 13.55 15.64
N ASP A 28 3.78 13.95 15.25
CA ASP A 28 4.85 14.39 16.15
C ASP A 28 5.38 15.72 15.62
N ILE A 29 5.13 16.80 16.39
CA ILE A 29 5.51 18.17 15.99
C ILE A 29 6.98 18.46 16.25
N GLU A 30 7.63 17.68 17.10
CA GLU A 30 9.03 17.86 17.47
C GLU A 30 9.99 17.26 16.45
N LYS A 31 9.49 16.36 15.59
CA LYS A 31 10.31 15.72 14.57
C LYS A 31 10.06 16.31 13.18
N PRO A 32 11.11 16.46 12.37
CA PRO A 32 10.95 16.85 10.99
C PRO A 32 10.15 15.77 10.23
N LYS A 33 9.16 16.21 9.47
CA LYS A 33 8.27 15.31 8.70
C LYS A 33 8.93 14.85 7.42
N TYR A 34 8.71 13.59 7.07
CA TYR A 34 9.07 13.07 5.77
C TYR A 34 7.95 12.19 5.23
N TYR A 35 7.47 12.52 4.04
CA TYR A 35 6.43 11.77 3.35
C TYR A 35 7.07 11.03 2.17
N CYS A 36 7.03 9.70 2.19
CA CYS A 36 7.52 8.85 1.12
C CYS A 36 6.32 8.20 0.43
N LEU A 37 6.11 8.54 -0.84
CA LEU A 37 4.98 8.07 -1.62
C LEU A 37 5.45 7.11 -2.70
N ASP A 38 4.81 5.95 -2.77
CA ASP A 38 4.94 4.99 -3.85
C ASP A 38 3.79 5.10 -4.84
N MET A 39 4.03 4.65 -6.07
CA MET A 39 2.96 4.35 -7.00
C MET A 39 2.30 3.04 -6.55
N PHE A 40 1.13 3.14 -5.92
CA PHE A 40 0.42 1.98 -5.41
C PHE A 40 -0.11 1.07 -6.54
N PRO A 41 -0.16 -0.26 -6.32
CA PRO A 41 -0.43 -1.21 -7.38
C PRO A 41 -1.91 -1.27 -7.77
N TYR A 42 -2.14 -1.70 -9.00
CA TYR A 42 -3.44 -2.16 -9.50
C TYR A 42 -3.65 -3.62 -9.10
N PRO A 43 -4.64 -3.98 -8.28
CA PRO A 43 -4.88 -5.37 -7.88
C PRO A 43 -5.66 -6.15 -8.95
N SER A 44 -5.25 -6.05 -10.21
CA SER A 44 -5.92 -6.66 -11.36
C SER A 44 -5.50 -8.10 -11.66
N GLY A 45 -4.46 -8.59 -11.01
CA GLY A 45 -3.91 -9.94 -11.21
C GLY A 45 -3.79 -10.73 -9.91
N ALA A 46 -3.41 -11.99 -10.05
CA ALA A 46 -3.29 -12.93 -8.92
C ALA A 46 -2.10 -12.65 -7.98
N GLY A 47 -1.35 -11.58 -8.20
CA GLY A 47 -0.22 -11.18 -7.37
C GLY A 47 0.69 -10.15 -8.03
N LEU A 48 1.71 -9.72 -7.28
CA LEU A 48 2.74 -8.81 -7.74
C LEU A 48 3.61 -9.46 -8.83
N HIS A 49 4.02 -8.67 -9.80
CA HIS A 49 5.12 -9.05 -10.70
C HIS A 49 6.42 -8.37 -10.26
N VAL A 50 7.55 -8.85 -10.78
CA VAL A 50 8.90 -8.37 -10.36
C VAL A 50 9.14 -6.87 -10.58
N GLY A 51 8.37 -6.21 -11.43
CA GLY A 51 8.46 -4.76 -11.63
C GLY A 51 7.93 -3.95 -10.46
N HIS A 52 6.97 -4.47 -9.67
CA HIS A 52 6.44 -3.76 -8.51
C HIS A 52 7.50 -3.50 -7.43
N PRO A 53 8.27 -4.52 -6.97
CA PRO A 53 9.28 -4.31 -5.94
C PRO A 53 10.40 -3.34 -6.34
N LEU A 54 10.64 -3.15 -7.62
CA LEU A 54 11.73 -2.29 -8.10
C LEU A 54 11.65 -0.86 -7.54
N GLY A 55 10.47 -0.24 -7.63
CA GLY A 55 10.23 1.08 -7.05
C GLY A 55 10.14 1.03 -5.52
N TYR A 56 9.43 0.03 -4.99
CA TYR A 56 9.16 -0.10 -3.55
C TYR A 56 10.42 -0.35 -2.71
N ILE A 57 11.42 -1.05 -3.26
CA ILE A 57 12.71 -1.23 -2.59
C ILE A 57 13.41 0.12 -2.40
N ALA A 58 13.42 0.97 -3.42
CA ALA A 58 14.08 2.27 -3.35
C ALA A 58 13.44 3.18 -2.29
N THR A 59 12.13 3.27 -2.28
CA THR A 59 11.37 4.08 -1.31
C THR A 59 11.45 3.52 0.11
N ASP A 60 11.50 2.20 0.27
CA ASP A 60 11.69 1.56 1.57
C ASP A 60 13.08 1.86 2.16
N ILE A 61 14.13 1.78 1.34
CA ILE A 61 15.49 2.15 1.75
C ILE A 61 15.53 3.60 2.23
N ILE A 62 14.96 4.53 1.47
CA ILE A 62 14.91 5.94 1.83
C ILE A 62 14.08 6.15 3.12
N SER A 63 12.95 5.49 3.25
CA SER A 63 12.08 5.58 4.43
C SER A 63 12.80 5.11 5.68
N ARG A 64 13.51 3.98 5.63
CA ARG A 64 14.33 3.47 6.73
C ARG A 64 15.47 4.41 7.07
N TYR A 65 16.19 4.90 6.06
CA TYR A 65 17.27 5.87 6.26
C TYR A 65 16.77 7.14 6.97
N LYS A 66 15.63 7.68 6.52
CA LYS A 66 15.04 8.88 7.15
C LYS A 66 14.61 8.63 8.60
N ARG A 67 14.03 7.45 8.91
CA ARG A 67 13.72 7.08 10.30
C ARG A 67 14.97 7.03 11.16
N LEU A 68 16.07 6.45 10.67
CA LEU A 68 17.35 6.41 11.35
C LEU A 68 17.95 7.81 11.56
N LYS A 69 17.61 8.78 10.70
CA LYS A 69 17.99 10.19 10.85
C LYS A 69 17.06 10.99 11.77
N GLY A 70 16.09 10.35 12.43
CA GLY A 70 15.20 11.00 13.38
C GLY A 70 13.97 11.67 12.78
N PHE A 71 13.69 11.46 11.48
CA PHE A 71 12.48 11.99 10.86
C PHE A 71 11.24 11.21 11.29
N ASN A 72 10.11 11.89 11.38
CA ASN A 72 8.78 11.28 11.46
C ASN A 72 8.32 10.92 10.04
N VAL A 73 8.43 9.64 9.68
CA VAL A 73 8.26 9.18 8.30
C VAL A 73 6.89 8.57 8.09
N LEU A 74 6.08 9.17 7.23
CA LEU A 74 4.87 8.56 6.69
C LEU A 74 5.22 7.84 5.38
N HIS A 75 5.12 6.50 5.38
CA HIS A 75 5.29 5.64 4.22
C HIS A 75 4.04 4.78 4.07
N PRO A 76 2.98 5.31 3.43
CA PRO A 76 1.71 4.59 3.26
C PRO A 76 1.76 3.65 2.06
N MET A 77 0.79 2.74 2.02
CA MET A 77 0.49 1.91 0.85
C MET A 77 -1.02 1.91 0.61
N GLY A 78 -1.42 1.63 -0.61
CA GLY A 78 -2.81 1.53 -0.99
C GLY A 78 -2.97 0.70 -2.25
N PHE A 79 -4.20 0.71 -2.80
CA PHE A 79 -4.55 -0.07 -3.98
C PHE A 79 -5.43 0.76 -4.89
N ASP A 80 -5.01 0.89 -6.16
CA ASP A 80 -5.84 1.45 -7.20
C ASP A 80 -6.82 0.38 -7.68
N SER A 81 -8.00 0.37 -7.06
CA SER A 81 -8.93 -0.74 -7.11
C SER A 81 -10.13 -0.53 -8.03
N PHE A 82 -10.21 0.62 -8.70
CA PHE A 82 -11.11 0.83 -9.82
C PHE A 82 -10.44 0.47 -11.15
N GLY A 83 -11.23 0.08 -12.14
CA GLY A 83 -10.80 0.04 -13.51
C GLY A 83 -11.30 -1.12 -14.34
N LEU A 84 -11.16 -0.94 -15.65
CA LEU A 84 -11.61 -1.88 -16.69
C LEU A 84 -11.09 -3.32 -16.52
N PRO A 85 -9.84 -3.58 -16.10
CA PRO A 85 -9.38 -4.96 -15.91
C PRO A 85 -10.19 -5.75 -14.88
N ALA A 86 -10.57 -5.12 -13.77
CA ALA A 86 -11.41 -5.77 -12.76
C ALA A 86 -12.84 -6.02 -13.26
N GLU A 87 -13.38 -5.08 -14.03
CA GLU A 87 -14.71 -5.21 -14.63
C GLU A 87 -14.74 -6.30 -15.71
N GLN A 88 -13.75 -6.35 -16.60
CA GLN A 88 -13.64 -7.38 -17.62
C GLN A 88 -13.51 -8.78 -17.02
N TYR A 89 -12.71 -8.92 -15.96
CA TYR A 89 -12.59 -10.19 -15.25
C TYR A 89 -13.93 -10.61 -14.62
N ALA A 90 -14.66 -9.66 -14.05
CA ALA A 90 -15.99 -9.92 -13.50
C ALA A 90 -16.98 -10.41 -14.59
N ILE A 91 -16.97 -9.80 -15.76
CA ILE A 91 -17.80 -10.22 -16.88
C ILE A 91 -17.44 -11.66 -17.33
N GLN A 92 -16.14 -11.96 -17.43
CA GLN A 92 -15.67 -13.28 -17.86
C GLN A 92 -15.99 -14.40 -16.88
N THR A 93 -15.93 -14.10 -15.58
CA THR A 93 -16.08 -15.09 -14.52
C THR A 93 -17.48 -15.13 -13.90
N GLY A 94 -18.34 -14.16 -14.20
CA GLY A 94 -19.63 -13.97 -13.54
C GLY A 94 -19.53 -13.57 -12.07
N GLN A 95 -18.35 -13.17 -11.60
CA GLN A 95 -18.10 -12.79 -10.21
C GLN A 95 -18.09 -11.25 -10.07
N HIS A 96 -18.74 -10.75 -9.02
CA HIS A 96 -18.76 -9.30 -8.77
C HIS A 96 -17.34 -8.72 -8.58
N PRO A 97 -16.99 -7.58 -9.21
CA PRO A 97 -15.63 -7.01 -9.17
C PRO A 97 -15.06 -6.83 -7.77
N SER A 98 -15.88 -6.44 -6.80
CA SER A 98 -15.45 -6.22 -5.41
C SER A 98 -14.88 -7.47 -4.76
N ILE A 99 -15.38 -8.67 -5.09
CA ILE A 99 -14.92 -9.94 -4.51
C ILE A 99 -13.51 -10.24 -5.02
N THR A 100 -13.32 -10.20 -6.32
CA THR A 100 -12.02 -10.45 -6.94
C THR A 100 -10.99 -9.43 -6.49
N THR A 101 -11.34 -8.14 -6.52
CA THR A 101 -10.47 -7.05 -6.09
C THR A 101 -10.06 -7.22 -4.62
N HIS A 102 -11.01 -7.56 -3.74
CA HIS A 102 -10.73 -7.82 -2.33
C HIS A 102 -9.73 -8.96 -2.14
N ASN A 103 -9.95 -10.10 -2.80
CA ASN A 103 -9.06 -11.25 -2.72
C ASN A 103 -7.65 -10.94 -3.26
N ASN A 104 -7.57 -10.21 -4.36
CA ASN A 104 -6.30 -9.78 -4.92
C ASN A 104 -5.56 -8.82 -3.97
N ILE A 105 -6.24 -7.87 -3.34
CA ILE A 105 -5.66 -6.97 -2.35
C ILE A 105 -5.05 -7.75 -1.18
N ILE A 106 -5.77 -8.75 -0.66
CA ILE A 106 -5.24 -9.62 0.40
C ILE A 106 -3.92 -10.26 -0.07
N ARG A 107 -3.92 -10.85 -1.25
CA ARG A 107 -2.75 -11.51 -1.81
C ARG A 107 -1.56 -10.56 -2.02
N TYR A 108 -1.82 -9.37 -2.58
CA TYR A 108 -0.79 -8.34 -2.77
C TYR A 108 -0.20 -7.90 -1.43
N LYS A 109 -1.05 -7.69 -0.43
CA LYS A 109 -0.62 -7.30 0.92
C LYS A 109 0.26 -8.37 1.58
N GLU A 110 -0.11 -9.65 1.46
CA GLU A 110 0.72 -10.77 1.93
C GLU A 110 2.10 -10.76 1.28
N GLN A 111 2.16 -10.57 -0.04
CA GLN A 111 3.42 -10.52 -0.77
C GLN A 111 4.27 -9.29 -0.38
N LEU A 112 3.67 -8.10 -0.24
CA LEU A 112 4.37 -6.90 0.21
C LEU A 112 4.90 -7.05 1.65
N LYS A 113 4.14 -7.68 2.53
CA LYS A 113 4.59 -8.00 3.89
C LYS A 113 5.75 -9.01 3.89
N SER A 114 5.69 -10.04 3.03
CA SER A 114 6.76 -11.04 2.94
C SER A 114 8.08 -10.46 2.44
N LEU A 115 8.04 -9.37 1.67
CA LEU A 115 9.22 -8.60 1.27
C LEU A 115 9.77 -7.70 2.40
N GLY A 116 9.03 -7.58 3.49
CA GLY A 116 9.48 -6.86 4.68
C GLY A 116 9.47 -5.34 4.56
N PHE A 117 8.70 -4.76 3.66
CA PHE A 117 8.61 -3.30 3.50
C PHE A 117 8.06 -2.59 4.73
N SER A 118 8.58 -1.39 4.99
CA SER A 118 8.27 -0.58 6.17
C SER A 118 7.06 0.33 5.97
N TYR A 119 5.97 -0.22 5.42
CA TYR A 119 4.72 0.53 5.24
C TYR A 119 3.94 0.70 6.53
N ASP A 120 3.32 1.87 6.66
CA ASP A 120 2.28 2.09 7.68
C ASP A 120 0.93 1.56 7.19
N TRP A 121 0.64 0.31 7.49
CA TRP A 121 -0.61 -0.35 7.10
C TRP A 121 -1.87 0.24 7.76
N SER A 122 -1.71 1.06 8.81
CA SER A 122 -2.84 1.81 9.37
C SER A 122 -3.33 2.95 8.47
N ARG A 123 -2.52 3.30 7.46
CA ARG A 123 -2.81 4.31 6.44
C ARG A 123 -3.12 3.69 5.07
N GLU A 124 -3.45 2.39 5.04
CA GLU A 124 -3.91 1.72 3.82
C GLU A 124 -5.16 2.41 3.28
N LEU A 125 -5.20 2.60 1.95
CA LEU A 125 -6.37 3.10 1.26
C LEU A 125 -6.71 2.24 0.03
N ARG A 126 -7.97 2.29 -0.38
CA ARG A 126 -8.46 1.69 -1.62
C ARG A 126 -9.27 2.73 -2.37
N THR A 127 -8.95 2.95 -3.63
CA THR A 127 -9.63 3.98 -4.42
C THR A 127 -11.12 3.67 -4.64
N SER A 128 -11.50 2.38 -4.55
CA SER A 128 -12.89 1.92 -4.67
C SER A 128 -13.70 2.01 -3.37
N ASP A 129 -13.10 2.40 -2.26
CA ASP A 129 -13.87 2.61 -1.03
C ASP A 129 -14.70 3.90 -1.11
N PRO A 130 -15.99 3.88 -0.70
CA PRO A 130 -16.83 5.07 -0.70
C PRO A 130 -16.24 6.25 0.08
N SER A 131 -15.53 5.98 1.15
CA SER A 131 -14.81 6.99 1.94
C SER A 131 -13.75 7.74 1.13
N PHE A 132 -13.18 7.10 0.12
CA PHE A 132 -12.19 7.68 -0.79
C PHE A 132 -12.88 8.37 -1.98
N TYR A 133 -13.65 7.64 -2.80
CA TYR A 133 -14.14 8.16 -4.08
C TYR A 133 -15.24 9.23 -3.94
N ARG A 134 -15.89 9.36 -2.78
CA ARG A 134 -16.84 10.45 -2.52
C ARG A 134 -16.23 11.84 -2.78
N TRP A 135 -14.92 11.98 -2.55
CA TRP A 135 -14.23 13.24 -2.79
C TRP A 135 -14.02 13.52 -4.27
N THR A 136 -13.73 12.49 -5.05
CA THR A 136 -13.69 12.58 -6.52
C THR A 136 -15.06 12.99 -7.08
N GLN A 137 -16.13 12.38 -6.56
CA GLN A 137 -17.50 12.75 -6.93
C GLN A 137 -17.85 14.19 -6.53
N TRP A 138 -17.39 14.64 -5.37
CA TRP A 138 -17.58 16.02 -4.92
C TRP A 138 -16.87 17.02 -5.84
N ILE A 139 -15.60 16.76 -6.18
CA ILE A 139 -14.83 17.59 -7.13
C ILE A 139 -15.53 17.63 -8.49
N PHE A 140 -15.96 16.47 -8.99
CA PHE A 140 -16.72 16.41 -10.25
C PHE A 140 -17.95 17.32 -10.21
N LYS A 141 -18.74 17.27 -9.14
CA LYS A 141 -19.93 18.14 -8.98
C LYS A 141 -19.57 19.62 -8.97
N LEU A 142 -18.48 20.00 -8.32
CA LEU A 142 -18.02 21.41 -8.33
C LEU A 142 -17.67 21.86 -9.75
N LEU A 143 -16.90 21.05 -10.48
CA LEU A 143 -16.52 21.36 -11.86
C LEU A 143 -17.74 21.43 -12.77
N TYR A 144 -18.65 20.47 -12.65
CA TYR A 144 -19.89 20.44 -13.42
C TYR A 144 -20.73 21.69 -13.19
N ASN A 145 -20.92 22.10 -11.93
CA ASN A 145 -21.70 23.27 -11.58
C ASN A 145 -21.01 24.60 -11.94
N SER A 146 -19.69 24.59 -12.16
CA SER A 146 -18.95 25.79 -12.60
C SER A 146 -18.94 25.99 -14.12
N TRP A 147 -19.38 25.00 -14.87
CA TRP A 147 -19.39 25.02 -16.34
C TRP A 147 -20.68 25.60 -16.93
N TYR A 148 -21.66 25.83 -16.10
CA TYR A 148 -22.94 26.42 -16.42
C TYR A 148 -23.16 27.62 -15.46
#